data_e28718f0063f8ab15c957e5ba2c7fc3f
#
_entry.id   e28718f0063f8ab15c957e5ba2c7fc3f
#
_cell.length_a   1.000
_cell.length_b   1.000
_cell.length_c   1.000
_cell.angle_alpha   90.00
_cell.angle_beta   90.00
_cell.angle_gamma   90.00
#
_symmetry.space_group_name_H-M   'P 1'
#
loop_
_entity.id
_entity.type
_entity.pdbx_description
1 polymer ?
#
loop_
_entity_poly.entity_id
_entity_poly.type
_entity_poly.pdbx_seq_one_letter_code
_entity_poly.pdbx_strand_id
1 'polypeptide(L)'
;MSNVLTQTCSPKPNEDGRQRILQLVERFDRNINAYKSPEYNETQLRVEFVNPFWKALGWDMNNEAGYAMAYRDVIHEDAIKVGTATKAPDYCFRIGGMRKFFLETKRPALNLKDDPSPAFQLRRYGWSAKL
;
A
#
# COMPACT_ATOMS: atom_id res chain seq x y z
N MET A 1 9.12 30.15 17.16
CA MET A 1 8.79 29.54 17.39
C MET A 1 8.57 28.44 16.95
N SER A 2 8.81 27.73 16.66
CA SER A 2 8.55 26.78 16.11
C SER A 2 8.33 25.72 16.85
N ASN A 3 7.44 25.02 16.62
CA ASN A 3 7.22 24.04 17.20
C ASN A 3 7.63 22.92 16.73
N VAL A 4 8.40 22.30 17.16
CA VAL A 4 8.74 21.13 16.79
C VAL A 4 7.75 20.21 17.05
N LEU A 5 7.13 19.77 16.09
CA LEU A 5 6.21 18.94 16.23
C LEU A 5 6.58 17.67 16.53
N THR A 6 6.20 17.07 17.47
CA THR A 6 6.38 15.75 17.67
C THR A 6 5.59 15.06 16.73
N GLN A 7 6.18 14.44 15.85
CA GLN A 7 5.58 13.67 14.91
C GLN A 7 4.96 12.50 15.49
N THR A 8 3.74 12.32 15.26
CA THR A 8 3.08 11.10 15.65
C THR A 8 3.48 10.02 14.72
N CYS A 9 3.63 8.85 15.24
CA CYS A 9 4.04 7.73 14.43
C CYS A 9 2.95 7.17 13.55
N SER A 10 1.71 7.52 13.78
CA SER A 10 0.60 6.98 12.99
C SER A 10 -0.03 8.04 12.16
N PRO A 11 -0.09 7.85 10.86
CA PRO A 11 -0.80 8.78 10.00
C PRO A 11 -2.28 8.76 10.31
N LYS A 12 -2.92 9.91 10.23
CA LYS A 12 -4.36 10.03 10.47
C LYS A 12 -5.01 10.71 9.29
N PRO A 13 -6.12 10.19 8.81
CA PRO A 13 -6.85 10.88 7.77
C PRO A 13 -7.44 12.18 8.31
N ASN A 14 -7.46 13.18 7.50
CA ASN A 14 -8.13 14.45 7.80
C ASN A 14 -9.37 14.57 6.89
N GLU A 15 -10.07 15.67 6.99
CA GLU A 15 -11.29 15.89 6.20
C GLU A 15 -10.99 15.84 4.70
N ASP A 16 -9.86 16.40 4.29
CA ASP A 16 -9.43 16.38 2.91
C ASP A 16 -9.14 14.95 2.45
N GLY A 17 -8.51 14.15 3.29
CA GLY A 17 -8.25 12.75 3.01
C GLY A 17 -9.54 11.95 2.84
N ARG A 18 -10.54 12.21 3.67
CA ARG A 18 -11.84 11.54 3.55
C ARG A 18 -12.50 11.85 2.22
N GLN A 19 -12.46 13.10 1.79
CA GLN A 19 -13.03 13.51 0.51
C GLN A 19 -12.30 12.82 -0.65
N ARG A 20 -11.00 12.72 -0.58
CA ARG A 20 -10.21 12.02 -1.60
C ARG A 20 -10.57 10.55 -1.70
N ILE A 21 -10.76 9.88 -0.56
CA ILE A 21 -11.15 8.49 -0.53
C ILE A 21 -12.53 8.31 -1.16
N LEU A 22 -13.48 9.17 -0.84
CA LEU A 22 -14.81 9.12 -1.43
C LEU A 22 -14.75 9.29 -2.94
N GLN A 23 -13.92 10.21 -3.42
CA GLN A 23 -13.74 10.43 -4.86
C GLN A 23 -13.16 9.19 -5.56
N LEU A 24 -12.23 8.49 -4.92
CA LEU A 24 -11.66 7.26 -5.46
C LEU A 24 -12.73 6.16 -5.57
N VAL A 25 -13.55 6.01 -4.52
CA VAL A 25 -14.63 5.03 -4.50
C VAL A 25 -15.65 5.34 -5.58
N GLU A 26 -16.06 6.58 -5.72
CA GLU A 26 -17.02 7.00 -6.73
C GLU A 26 -16.48 6.79 -8.14
N ARG A 27 -15.21 7.10 -8.37
CA ARG A 27 -14.59 6.90 -9.67
C ARG A 27 -14.54 5.41 -10.03
N PHE A 28 -14.16 4.57 -9.08
CA PHE A 28 -14.13 3.12 -9.30
C PHE A 28 -15.53 2.62 -9.64
N ASP A 29 -16.52 3.05 -8.88
CA ASP A 29 -17.89 2.59 -9.04
C ASP A 29 -18.49 3.01 -10.38
N ARG A 30 -18.22 4.25 -10.81
CA ARG A 30 -18.72 4.74 -12.09
C ARG A 30 -18.17 3.96 -13.28
N ASN A 31 -16.96 3.44 -13.18
CA ASN A 31 -16.28 2.78 -14.28
C ASN A 31 -15.94 1.33 -13.95
N ILE A 32 -16.76 0.71 -13.13
CA ILE A 32 -16.46 -0.60 -12.56
C ILE A 32 -16.18 -1.66 -13.64
N ASN A 33 -16.91 -1.62 -14.74
CA ASN A 33 -16.72 -2.60 -15.80
C ASN A 33 -15.35 -2.47 -16.47
N ALA A 34 -14.88 -1.24 -16.65
CA ALA A 34 -13.56 -1.00 -17.21
C ALA A 34 -12.46 -1.46 -16.26
N TYR A 35 -12.60 -1.18 -14.97
CA TYR A 35 -11.59 -1.57 -13.99
C TYR A 35 -11.59 -3.09 -13.70
N LYS A 36 -12.72 -3.75 -13.88
CA LYS A 36 -12.79 -5.20 -13.72
C LYS A 36 -12.46 -5.96 -14.99
N SER A 37 -12.10 -5.27 -16.05
CA SER A 37 -11.70 -5.93 -17.29
C SER A 37 -10.34 -6.62 -17.12
N PRO A 38 -10.08 -7.69 -17.88
CA PRO A 38 -8.79 -8.39 -17.79
C PRO A 38 -7.59 -7.54 -18.18
N GLU A 39 -7.80 -6.48 -18.96
CA GLU A 39 -6.73 -5.61 -19.39
C GLU A 39 -6.24 -4.64 -18.31
N TYR A 40 -7.06 -4.43 -17.27
CA TYR A 40 -6.67 -3.51 -16.19
C TYR A 40 -5.81 -4.27 -15.17
N ASN A 41 -4.52 -3.95 -15.15
CA ASN A 41 -3.54 -4.71 -14.38
C ASN A 41 -3.23 -4.10 -13.00
N GLU A 42 -2.41 -4.80 -12.23
CA GLU A 42 -2.05 -4.38 -10.88
C GLU A 42 -1.28 -3.08 -10.86
N THR A 43 -0.42 -2.83 -11.84
CA THR A 43 0.36 -1.58 -11.92
C THR A 43 -0.57 -0.38 -12.08
N GLN A 44 -1.55 -0.50 -12.96
CA GLN A 44 -2.54 0.57 -13.16
C GLN A 44 -3.35 0.81 -11.89
N LEU A 45 -3.75 -0.27 -11.23
CA LEU A 45 -4.49 -0.20 -9.96
C LEU A 45 -3.67 0.52 -8.89
N ARG A 46 -2.39 0.19 -8.78
CA ARG A 46 -1.52 0.82 -7.78
C ARG A 46 -1.41 2.32 -8.01
N VAL A 47 -1.17 2.74 -9.24
CA VAL A 47 -0.99 4.16 -9.56
C VAL A 47 -2.30 4.94 -9.40
N GLU A 48 -3.40 4.37 -9.84
CA GLU A 48 -4.65 5.12 -9.90
C GLU A 48 -5.48 5.07 -8.61
N PHE A 49 -5.36 4.01 -7.82
CA PHE A 49 -6.20 3.82 -6.64
C PHE A 49 -5.43 3.54 -5.35
N VAL A 50 -4.48 2.62 -5.37
CA VAL A 50 -3.82 2.17 -4.13
C VAL A 50 -2.93 3.27 -3.56
N ASN A 51 -2.05 3.85 -4.36
CA ASN A 51 -1.18 4.93 -3.91
C ASN A 51 -1.99 6.15 -3.47
N PRO A 52 -2.98 6.64 -4.23
CA PRO A 52 -3.79 7.76 -3.77
C PRO A 52 -4.59 7.47 -2.50
N PHE A 53 -5.08 6.24 -2.33
CA PHE A 53 -5.81 5.84 -1.13
C PHE A 53 -4.94 5.96 0.12
N TRP A 54 -3.76 5.34 0.10
CA TRP A 54 -2.86 5.35 1.24
C TRP A 54 -2.28 6.75 1.50
N LYS A 55 -2.06 7.52 0.43
CA LYS A 55 -1.67 8.92 0.57
C LYS A 55 -2.76 9.72 1.28
N ALA A 56 -4.02 9.48 0.96
CA ALA A 56 -5.15 10.14 1.61
C ALA A 56 -5.21 9.80 3.10
N LEU A 57 -4.73 8.62 3.50
CA LEU A 57 -4.64 8.21 4.90
C LEU A 57 -3.43 8.82 5.62
N GLY A 58 -2.55 9.51 4.90
CA GLY A 58 -1.40 10.20 5.50
C GLY A 58 -0.04 9.54 5.29
N TRP A 59 0.03 8.43 4.54
CA TRP A 59 1.31 7.78 4.28
C TRP A 59 2.06 8.46 3.15
N ASP A 60 3.38 8.58 3.30
CA ASP A 60 4.25 9.16 2.29
C ASP A 60 4.65 8.09 1.27
N MET A 61 3.76 7.84 0.33
CA MET A 61 3.87 6.72 -0.60
C MET A 61 5.04 6.83 -1.56
N ASN A 62 5.45 8.05 -1.91
CA ASN A 62 6.49 8.28 -2.90
C ASN A 62 7.74 8.94 -2.33
N ASN A 63 7.88 8.94 -1.02
CA ASN A 63 9.00 9.56 -0.32
C ASN A 63 9.16 11.04 -0.69
N GLU A 64 8.06 11.77 -0.65
CA GLU A 64 8.09 13.21 -0.93
C GLU A 64 8.92 13.97 0.11
N ALA A 65 9.04 13.42 1.33
CA ALA A 65 9.86 14.00 2.38
C ALA A 65 11.36 13.89 2.09
N GLY A 66 11.75 13.02 1.16
CA GLY A 66 13.15 12.88 0.78
C GLY A 66 14.02 12.13 1.78
N TYR A 67 13.45 11.20 2.54
CA TYR A 67 14.23 10.43 3.50
C TYR A 67 15.15 9.43 2.80
N ALA A 68 16.27 9.12 3.44
CA ALA A 68 17.13 8.02 3.00
C ALA A 68 16.35 6.70 3.06
N MET A 69 16.78 5.70 2.29
CA MET A 69 16.09 4.42 2.18
C MET A 69 15.73 3.81 3.55
N ALA A 70 16.64 3.89 4.50
CA ALA A 70 16.43 3.31 5.82
C ALA A 70 15.28 3.96 6.60
N TYR A 71 14.88 5.18 6.22
CA TYR A 71 13.89 5.95 6.96
C TYR A 71 12.60 6.21 6.17
N ARG A 72 12.49 5.66 4.96
CA ARG A 72 11.26 5.83 4.19
C ARG A 72 10.10 5.13 4.87
N ASP A 73 8.93 5.75 4.81
CA ASP A 73 7.71 5.18 5.39
C ASP A 73 7.21 3.98 4.59
N VAL A 74 7.38 4.01 3.28
CA VAL A 74 6.87 2.95 2.41
C VAL A 74 7.97 2.52 1.46
N ILE A 75 8.22 1.22 1.42
CA ILE A 75 9.14 0.62 0.47
C ILE A 75 8.33 -0.15 -0.55
N HIS A 76 8.51 0.18 -1.82
CA HIS A 76 7.90 -0.55 -2.92
C HIS A 76 8.80 -1.74 -3.26
N GLU A 77 8.17 -2.91 -3.39
CA GLU A 77 8.91 -4.14 -3.74
C GLU A 77 10.07 -4.44 -2.80
N ASP A 78 9.78 -4.41 -1.49
CA ASP A 78 10.77 -4.67 -0.46
C ASP A 78 11.17 -6.16 -0.46
N ALA A 79 12.41 -6.44 -0.83
CA ALA A 79 12.87 -7.82 -0.96
C ALA A 79 12.99 -8.52 0.39
N ILE A 80 12.40 -9.68 0.52
CA ILE A 80 12.49 -10.51 1.72
C ILE A 80 12.82 -11.94 1.33
N LYS A 81 13.38 -12.68 2.27
CA LYS A 81 13.67 -14.10 2.07
C LYS A 81 12.47 -14.93 2.51
N VAL A 82 12.02 -15.82 1.63
CA VAL A 82 10.97 -16.78 1.92
C VAL A 82 11.56 -18.15 1.61
N GLY A 83 12.03 -18.84 2.62
CA GLY A 83 12.83 -20.07 2.41
C GLY A 83 14.14 -19.74 1.71
N THR A 84 14.39 -20.36 0.56
CA THR A 84 15.59 -20.08 -0.23
C THR A 84 15.33 -19.05 -1.33
N ALA A 85 14.10 -18.62 -1.52
CA ALA A 85 13.74 -17.67 -2.57
C ALA A 85 13.72 -16.25 -2.04
N THR A 86 13.94 -15.29 -2.94
CA THR A 86 13.75 -13.88 -2.64
C THR A 86 12.42 -13.47 -3.26
N LYS A 87 11.56 -12.87 -2.45
CA LYS A 87 10.25 -12.37 -2.87
C LYS A 87 10.15 -10.89 -2.50
N ALA A 88 9.24 -10.19 -3.13
CA ALA A 88 9.06 -8.77 -2.88
C ALA A 88 7.57 -8.43 -2.84
N PRO A 89 6.99 -8.26 -1.63
CA PRO A 89 5.65 -7.71 -1.51
C PRO A 89 5.55 -6.37 -2.23
N ASP A 90 4.39 -6.05 -2.76
CA ASP A 90 4.21 -4.79 -3.51
C ASP A 90 4.56 -3.58 -2.65
N TYR A 91 4.18 -3.59 -1.38
CA TYR A 91 4.48 -2.52 -0.45
C TYR A 91 4.86 -3.05 0.92
N CYS A 92 5.81 -2.39 1.55
CA CYS A 92 6.07 -2.54 2.98
C CYS A 92 5.89 -1.19 3.66
N PHE A 93 5.01 -1.14 4.65
CA PHE A 93 4.76 0.06 5.43
C PHE A 93 5.60 0.01 6.70
N ARG A 94 6.30 1.10 6.99
CA ARG A 94 7.26 1.15 8.09
C ARG A 94 7.00 2.36 8.99
N ILE A 95 7.40 2.24 10.23
CA ILE A 95 7.39 3.35 11.17
C ILE A 95 8.76 3.38 11.82
N GLY A 96 9.46 4.50 11.70
CA GLY A 96 10.81 4.64 12.24
C GLY A 96 11.80 3.65 11.63
N GLY A 97 11.61 3.28 10.37
CA GLY A 97 12.46 2.32 9.69
C GLY A 97 12.14 0.86 9.98
N MET A 98 11.15 0.59 10.85
CA MET A 98 10.77 -0.79 11.18
C MET A 98 9.56 -1.22 10.36
N ARG A 99 9.63 -2.40 9.76
CA ARG A 99 8.52 -2.98 9.02
C ARG A 99 7.33 -3.21 9.95
N LYS A 100 6.15 -2.77 9.54
CA LYS A 100 4.92 -2.95 10.30
C LYS A 100 3.94 -3.88 9.60
N PHE A 101 3.73 -3.72 8.31
CA PHE A 101 2.89 -4.63 7.55
C PHE A 101 3.21 -4.55 6.06
N PHE A 102 2.78 -5.58 5.34
CA PHE A 102 2.90 -5.65 3.90
C PHE A 102 1.54 -5.46 3.25
N LEU A 103 1.54 -4.98 2.03
CA LEU A 103 0.35 -4.89 1.21
C LEU A 103 0.66 -5.52 -0.14
N GLU A 104 -0.23 -6.38 -0.56
CA GLU A 104 -0.15 -7.01 -1.86
C GLU A 104 -1.38 -6.58 -2.66
N THR A 105 -1.20 -6.21 -3.92
CA THR A 105 -2.31 -5.76 -4.76
C THR A 105 -2.61 -6.80 -5.81
N LYS A 106 -3.88 -6.94 -6.12
CA LYS A 106 -4.34 -7.83 -7.20
C LYS A 106 -5.32 -7.04 -8.06
N ARG A 107 -5.26 -7.28 -9.38
CA ARG A 107 -6.17 -6.60 -10.31
C ARG A 107 -7.63 -6.83 -9.94
N PRO A 108 -8.50 -5.88 -10.18
CA PRO A 108 -9.91 -6.01 -9.78
C PRO A 108 -10.65 -7.17 -10.44
N ALA A 109 -10.18 -7.66 -11.58
CA ALA A 109 -10.76 -8.82 -12.22
C ALA A 109 -10.64 -10.09 -11.36
N LEU A 110 -9.66 -10.14 -10.43
CA LEU A 110 -9.50 -11.27 -9.54
C LEU A 110 -10.44 -11.13 -8.34
N ASN A 111 -11.23 -12.17 -8.07
CA ASN A 111 -12.11 -12.15 -6.92
C ASN A 111 -11.39 -12.69 -5.70
N LEU A 112 -10.97 -11.81 -4.80
CA LEU A 112 -10.24 -12.18 -3.59
C LEU A 112 -11.06 -13.02 -2.61
N LYS A 113 -12.38 -12.98 -2.71
CA LYS A 113 -13.22 -13.79 -1.83
C LYS A 113 -13.20 -15.26 -2.22
N ASP A 114 -12.99 -15.52 -3.51
CA ASP A 114 -13.03 -16.89 -4.01
C ASP A 114 -11.64 -17.52 -4.16
N ASP A 115 -10.59 -16.70 -4.19
CA ASP A 115 -9.23 -17.18 -4.34
C ASP A 115 -8.42 -16.87 -3.08
N PRO A 116 -8.06 -17.88 -2.27
CA PRO A 116 -7.31 -17.66 -1.03
C PRO A 116 -5.80 -17.49 -1.26
N SER A 117 -5.30 -17.72 -2.48
CA SER A 117 -3.86 -17.67 -2.75
C SER A 117 -3.19 -16.35 -2.38
N PRO A 118 -3.77 -15.17 -2.68
CA PRO A 118 -3.15 -13.91 -2.27
C PRO A 118 -3.02 -13.75 -0.76
N ALA A 119 -4.02 -14.22 0.00
CA ALA A 119 -3.99 -14.15 1.46
C ALA A 119 -2.89 -15.05 2.03
N PHE A 120 -2.74 -16.25 1.49
CA PHE A 120 -1.66 -17.16 1.90
C PHE A 120 -0.28 -16.61 1.54
N GLN A 121 -0.16 -15.97 0.39
CA GLN A 121 1.08 -15.33 -0.03
C GLN A 121 1.49 -14.24 0.97
N LEU A 122 0.56 -13.38 1.32
CA LEU A 122 0.80 -12.28 2.24
C LEU A 122 1.16 -12.80 3.65
N ARG A 123 0.46 -13.83 4.10
CA ARG A 123 0.74 -14.47 5.39
C ARG A 123 2.16 -15.05 5.41
N ARG A 124 2.60 -15.67 4.33
CA ARG A 124 3.93 -16.24 4.21
C ARG A 124 5.00 -15.16 4.27
N TYR A 125 4.75 -14.03 3.63
CA TYR A 125 5.65 -12.88 3.69
C TYR A 125 5.77 -12.35 5.12
N GLY A 126 4.66 -12.16 5.80
CA GLY A 126 4.64 -11.67 7.18
C GLY A 126 5.39 -12.61 8.12
N TRP A 127 5.16 -13.90 7.98
CA TRP A 127 5.86 -14.92 8.78
C TRP A 127 7.37 -14.89 8.53
N SER A 128 7.77 -14.83 7.25
CA SER A 128 9.20 -14.85 6.88
C SER A 128 9.92 -13.59 7.34
N ALA A 129 9.25 -12.46 7.37
CA ALA A 129 9.83 -11.19 7.82
C ALA A 129 9.65 -10.98 9.33
N LYS A 130 9.03 -11.94 10.03
CA LYS A 130 8.81 -11.86 11.47
C LYS A 130 7.96 -10.66 11.90
N LEU A 131 6.93 -10.39 11.15
CA LEU A 131 5.98 -9.33 11.50
C LEU A 131 4.92 -9.82 12.51
#